data_cb9cae0bde20e9f01d0ff78c4d67420e
#
_entry.id   cb9cae0bde20e9f01d0ff78c4d67420e
#
_cell.length_a   1.000
_cell.length_b   1.000
_cell.length_c   1.000
_cell.angle_alpha   90.00
_cell.angle_beta   90.00
_cell.angle_gamma   90.00
#
_symmetry.space_group_name_H-M   'P 1'
#
loop_
_entity.id
_entity.type
_entity.pdbx_description
1 polymer ?
#
loop_
_entity_poly.entity_id
_entity_poly.type
_entity_poly.pdbx_seq_one_letter_code
_entity_poly.pdbx_strand_id
1 'polypeptide(L)'
;MSRKRKSRFGWIFVLSALLVGAAAYWAFDRYAGFADAPLASAGPDASIVVARGDSFASVLGKLHAAGEPSTRDMEWRLLARQLGTAGHLQVGEYALTPGTTPRDLLLRMRDGKVISRRFTIVEGWNIRQLRAALAKAMPLEQETAALDDAALMKKLGFPGQHPEGRFLPETYLYTRGDSDLDVLARAHAA
;
A
#
# COMPACT_ATOMS: atom_id res chain seq x y z
N MET A 1 7.25 64.96 37.66
CA MET A 1 6.14 64.37 36.92
C MET A 1 6.71 63.34 35.97
N SER A 2 6.71 62.04 36.37
CA SER A 2 7.23 60.95 35.56
C SER A 2 6.10 60.43 34.70
N ARG A 3 6.14 60.65 33.38
CA ARG A 3 5.22 60.12 32.39
C ARG A 3 5.52 58.64 32.21
N LYS A 4 4.64 57.76 32.72
CA LYS A 4 4.62 56.34 32.49
C LYS A 4 4.49 56.05 30.99
N ARG A 5 5.58 55.71 30.33
CA ARG A 5 5.63 55.17 28.98
C ARG A 5 5.27 53.67 29.05
N LYS A 6 4.03 53.41 29.54
CA LYS A 6 3.50 52.04 29.63
C LYS A 6 2.73 51.69 28.37
N SER A 7 3.04 50.51 27.84
CA SER A 7 2.09 49.60 27.21
C SER A 7 1.89 49.60 25.70
N ARG A 8 2.70 50.23 24.88
CA ARG A 8 2.64 49.87 23.43
C ARG A 8 3.30 48.53 23.14
N PHE A 9 4.31 48.15 23.92
CA PHE A 9 5.01 46.86 23.77
C PHE A 9 4.19 45.66 24.23
N GLY A 10 3.41 45.80 25.30
CA GLY A 10 2.54 44.73 25.80
C GLY A 10 1.41 44.37 24.82
N TRP A 11 0.82 45.35 24.15
CA TRP A 11 -0.21 45.12 23.14
C TRP A 11 0.33 44.41 21.90
N ILE A 12 1.56 44.72 21.48
CA ILE A 12 2.21 44.05 20.36
C ILE A 12 2.43 42.56 20.68
N PHE A 13 2.88 42.25 21.92
CA PHE A 13 3.01 40.88 22.37
C PHE A 13 1.69 40.11 22.41
N VAL A 14 0.62 40.72 22.90
CA VAL A 14 -0.71 40.11 22.93
C VAL A 14 -1.23 39.90 21.53
N LEU A 15 -1.11 40.86 20.63
CA LEU A 15 -1.52 40.73 19.23
C LEU A 15 -0.69 39.67 18.48
N SER A 16 0.62 39.61 18.70
CA SER A 16 1.44 38.56 18.07
C SER A 16 1.11 37.16 18.61
N ALA A 17 0.83 37.02 19.91
CA ALA A 17 0.39 35.74 20.49
C ALA A 17 -0.96 35.29 19.93
N LEU A 18 -1.91 36.23 19.78
CA LEU A 18 -3.21 35.94 19.16
C LEU A 18 -3.08 35.54 17.68
N LEU A 19 -2.24 36.22 16.91
CA LEU A 19 -1.95 35.89 15.53
C LEU A 19 -1.31 34.50 15.39
N VAL A 20 -0.32 34.21 16.25
CA VAL A 20 0.34 32.87 16.27
C VAL A 20 -0.68 31.79 16.68
N GLY A 21 -1.51 32.07 17.70
CA GLY A 21 -2.57 31.13 18.11
C GLY A 21 -3.60 30.89 17.02
N ALA A 22 -4.05 31.94 16.32
CA ALA A 22 -4.96 31.81 15.20
C ALA A 22 -4.35 31.06 14.01
N ALA A 23 -3.08 31.34 13.69
CA ALA A 23 -2.36 30.62 12.64
C ALA A 23 -2.14 29.15 12.98
N ALA A 24 -1.79 28.84 14.23
CA ALA A 24 -1.65 27.48 14.72
C ALA A 24 -2.99 26.71 14.69
N TYR A 25 -4.06 27.36 15.14
CA TYR A 25 -5.41 26.78 15.06
C TYR A 25 -5.83 26.51 13.62
N TRP A 26 -5.64 27.47 12.72
CA TRP A 26 -5.93 27.32 11.30
C TRP A 26 -5.11 26.20 10.65
N ALA A 27 -3.82 26.13 10.96
CA ALA A 27 -2.94 25.07 10.45
C ALA A 27 -3.36 23.68 10.98
N PHE A 28 -3.75 23.61 12.25
CA PHE A 28 -4.25 22.38 12.87
C PHE A 28 -5.57 21.91 12.24
N ASP A 29 -6.53 22.83 12.10
CA ASP A 29 -7.84 22.55 11.48
C ASP A 29 -7.67 22.07 10.03
N ARG A 30 -6.83 22.78 9.26
CA ARG A 30 -6.48 22.38 7.88
C ARG A 30 -5.83 21.00 7.83
N TYR A 31 -4.92 20.71 8.77
CA TYR A 31 -4.24 19.42 8.84
C TYR A 31 -5.18 18.29 9.27
N ALA A 32 -6.00 18.52 10.29
CA ALA A 32 -6.99 17.55 10.75
C ALA A 32 -8.01 17.25 9.64
N GLY A 33 -8.51 18.30 8.98
CA GLY A 33 -9.41 18.16 7.83
C GLY A 33 -8.79 17.39 6.66
N PHE A 34 -7.45 17.47 6.46
CA PHE A 34 -6.76 16.68 5.45
C PHE A 34 -6.66 15.20 5.84
N ALA A 35 -6.22 14.93 7.07
CA ALA A 35 -5.89 13.56 7.51
C ALA A 35 -7.09 12.60 7.44
N ASP A 36 -8.29 13.14 7.64
CA ASP A 36 -9.52 12.38 7.79
C ASP A 36 -10.55 12.65 6.65
N ALA A 37 -10.18 13.47 5.64
CA ALA A 37 -10.99 13.64 4.44
C ALA A 37 -10.81 12.48 3.45
N PRO A 38 -11.86 12.09 2.72
CA PRO A 38 -11.74 11.10 1.66
C PRO A 38 -10.75 11.54 0.57
N LEU A 39 -9.95 10.59 0.07
CA LEU A 39 -9.04 10.82 -1.05
C LEU A 39 -9.81 11.13 -2.33
N ALA A 40 -9.32 12.07 -3.12
CA ALA A 40 -9.89 12.40 -4.43
C ALA A 40 -9.71 11.25 -5.44
N SER A 41 -8.62 10.49 -5.29
CA SER A 41 -8.28 9.31 -6.10
C SER A 41 -9.08 8.05 -5.71
N ALA A 42 -9.91 8.10 -4.65
CA ALA A 42 -10.68 6.93 -4.19
C ALA A 42 -11.79 6.57 -5.19
N GLY A 43 -11.89 5.29 -5.52
CA GLY A 43 -12.88 4.75 -6.43
C GLY A 43 -13.12 3.25 -6.21
N PRO A 44 -14.16 2.66 -6.84
CA PRO A 44 -14.54 1.26 -6.59
C PRO A 44 -13.42 0.28 -6.94
N ASP A 45 -12.64 0.55 -8.00
CA ASP A 45 -11.56 -0.31 -8.46
C ASP A 45 -10.18 0.38 -8.39
N ALA A 46 -10.10 1.52 -7.68
CA ALA A 46 -8.85 2.26 -7.57
C ALA A 46 -7.89 1.57 -6.61
N SER A 47 -6.63 1.49 -7.01
CA SER A 47 -5.56 0.96 -6.18
C SER A 47 -4.24 1.69 -6.42
N ILE A 48 -3.33 1.60 -5.46
CA ILE A 48 -1.96 2.09 -5.57
C ILE A 48 -0.99 0.96 -5.28
N VAL A 49 0.08 0.87 -6.07
CA VAL A 49 1.11 -0.16 -5.92
C VAL A 49 2.37 0.45 -5.32
N VAL A 50 2.77 -0.06 -4.17
CA VAL A 50 4.07 0.20 -3.56
C VAL A 50 5.02 -0.91 -3.99
N ALA A 51 6.00 -0.58 -4.81
CA ALA A 51 7.00 -1.52 -5.31
C ALA A 51 8.21 -1.60 -4.37
N ARG A 52 9.00 -2.67 -4.51
CA ARG A 52 10.26 -2.81 -3.76
C ARG A 52 11.21 -1.66 -4.13
N GLY A 53 11.69 -0.96 -3.12
CA GLY A 53 12.57 0.21 -3.30
C GLY A 53 11.85 1.56 -3.47
N ASP A 54 10.52 1.58 -3.46
CA ASP A 54 9.79 2.85 -3.45
C ASP A 54 10.10 3.65 -2.19
N SER A 55 10.43 4.90 -2.38
CA SER A 55 10.49 5.88 -1.31
C SER A 55 9.09 6.49 -1.07
N PHE A 56 8.90 7.13 0.08
CA PHE A 56 7.67 7.87 0.35
C PHE A 56 7.39 8.95 -0.72
N ALA A 57 8.44 9.58 -1.27
CA ALA A 57 8.29 10.55 -2.36
C ALA A 57 7.79 9.89 -3.66
N SER A 58 8.26 8.66 -3.96
CA SER A 58 7.77 7.87 -5.09
C SER A 58 6.28 7.54 -4.92
N VAL A 59 5.86 7.15 -3.72
CA VAL A 59 4.44 6.87 -3.41
C VAL A 59 3.58 8.12 -3.58
N LEU A 60 4.05 9.29 -3.12
CA LEU A 60 3.34 10.57 -3.36
C LEU A 60 3.19 10.85 -4.86
N GLY A 61 4.25 10.64 -5.66
CA GLY A 61 4.16 10.79 -7.12
C GLY A 61 3.10 9.87 -7.75
N LYS A 62 2.96 8.65 -7.25
CA LYS A 62 1.92 7.71 -7.70
C LYS A 62 0.51 8.17 -7.28
N LEU A 63 0.37 8.74 -6.08
CA LEU A 63 -0.90 9.34 -5.63
C LEU A 63 -1.29 10.53 -6.50
N HIS A 64 -0.34 11.40 -6.86
CA HIS A 64 -0.60 12.51 -7.79
C HIS A 64 -1.03 12.01 -9.17
N ALA A 65 -0.37 10.97 -9.68
CA ALA A 65 -0.76 10.34 -10.95
C ALA A 65 -2.17 9.73 -10.89
N ALA A 66 -2.61 9.32 -9.69
CA ALA A 66 -3.97 8.82 -9.44
C ALA A 66 -5.01 9.94 -9.22
N GLY A 67 -4.60 11.22 -9.18
CA GLY A 67 -5.51 12.36 -9.06
C GLY A 67 -5.44 13.12 -7.73
N GLU A 68 -4.55 12.75 -6.80
CA GLU A 68 -4.37 13.53 -5.57
C GLU A 68 -3.63 14.85 -5.84
N PRO A 69 -4.04 15.96 -5.21
CA PRO A 69 -3.41 17.26 -5.42
C PRO A 69 -2.02 17.34 -4.78
N SER A 70 -1.00 17.74 -5.56
CA SER A 70 0.39 17.93 -5.10
C SER A 70 0.55 19.08 -4.08
N THR A 71 -0.45 19.96 -3.97
CA THR A 71 -0.44 21.08 -3.02
C THR A 71 -0.49 20.63 -1.55
N ARG A 72 -0.68 19.34 -1.29
CA ARG A 72 -0.79 18.75 0.06
C ARG A 72 0.38 17.85 0.46
N ASP A 73 1.50 17.93 -0.23
CA ASP A 73 2.69 17.11 0.05
C ASP A 73 3.24 17.31 1.46
N MET A 74 3.15 18.54 1.98
CA MET A 74 3.61 18.85 3.33
C MET A 74 2.75 18.11 4.37
N GLU A 75 1.43 18.15 4.20
CA GLU A 75 0.47 17.46 5.07
C GLU A 75 0.70 15.93 5.03
N TRP A 76 0.91 15.36 3.83
CA TRP A 76 1.26 13.95 3.67
C TRP A 76 2.54 13.57 4.42
N ARG A 77 3.61 14.36 4.28
CA ARG A 77 4.89 14.11 4.96
C ARG A 77 4.76 14.23 6.47
N LEU A 78 4.00 15.21 6.95
CA LEU A 78 3.75 15.40 8.38
C LEU A 78 2.97 14.23 8.96
N LEU A 79 1.90 13.82 8.29
CA LEU A 79 1.07 12.69 8.69
C LEU A 79 1.87 11.37 8.69
N ALA A 80 2.65 11.12 7.64
CA ALA A 80 3.51 9.94 7.56
C ALA A 80 4.55 9.90 8.69
N ARG A 81 5.14 11.06 9.05
CA ARG A 81 6.06 11.15 10.19
C ARG A 81 5.35 10.89 11.51
N GLN A 82 4.17 11.48 11.72
CA GLN A 82 3.36 11.29 12.92
C GLN A 82 2.96 9.82 13.12
N LEU A 83 2.62 9.13 12.04
CA LEU A 83 2.23 7.72 12.08
C LEU A 83 3.43 6.75 12.06
N GLY A 84 4.65 7.25 11.91
CA GLY A 84 5.86 6.44 11.81
C GLY A 84 5.96 5.64 10.50
N THR A 85 5.22 6.05 9.43
CA THR A 85 5.13 5.31 8.17
C THR A 85 6.18 5.74 7.15
N ALA A 86 6.82 6.90 7.31
CA ALA A 86 7.72 7.49 6.31
C ALA A 86 8.91 6.59 5.90
N GLY A 87 9.33 5.67 6.76
CA GLY A 87 10.41 4.71 6.50
C GLY A 87 9.99 3.23 6.52
N HIS A 88 8.69 2.95 6.69
CA HIS A 88 8.18 1.58 6.91
C HIS A 88 6.95 1.31 6.02
N LEU A 89 7.08 1.56 4.72
CA LEU A 89 6.03 1.22 3.76
C LEU A 89 6.20 -0.23 3.33
N GLN A 90 5.17 -1.04 3.55
CA GLN A 90 5.14 -2.42 3.07
C GLN A 90 4.89 -2.45 1.56
N VAL A 91 5.61 -3.34 0.88
CA VAL A 91 5.42 -3.60 -0.56
C VAL A 91 4.05 -4.25 -0.78
N GLY A 92 3.35 -3.84 -1.84
CA GLY A 92 2.07 -4.44 -2.20
C GLY A 92 1.10 -3.49 -2.88
N GLU A 93 -0.09 -3.98 -3.15
CA GLU A 93 -1.17 -3.24 -3.78
C GLU A 93 -2.21 -2.86 -2.71
N TYR A 94 -2.56 -1.58 -2.61
CA TYR A 94 -3.47 -1.04 -1.62
C TYR A 94 -4.72 -0.49 -2.29
N ALA A 95 -5.90 -0.90 -1.83
CA ALA A 95 -7.15 -0.40 -2.33
C ALA A 95 -7.39 1.05 -1.88
N LEU A 96 -7.82 1.87 -2.83
CA LEU A 96 -8.30 3.24 -2.62
C LEU A 96 -9.83 3.25 -2.73
N THR A 97 -10.50 2.49 -1.86
CA THR A 97 -11.96 2.40 -1.86
C THR A 97 -12.61 3.75 -1.52
N PRO A 98 -13.85 4.01 -2.00
CA PRO A 98 -14.58 5.22 -1.64
C PRO A 98 -14.60 5.43 -0.13
N GLY A 99 -14.25 6.64 0.32
CA GLY A 99 -14.14 6.98 1.74
C GLY A 99 -12.77 6.69 2.37
N THR A 100 -11.83 6.08 1.65
CA THR A 100 -10.44 5.93 2.16
C THR A 100 -9.83 7.29 2.43
N THR A 101 -9.29 7.49 3.63
CA THR A 101 -8.62 8.72 4.04
C THR A 101 -7.09 8.59 3.92
N PRO A 102 -6.33 9.71 3.87
CA PRO A 102 -4.87 9.69 3.95
C PRO A 102 -4.34 8.90 5.14
N ARG A 103 -4.97 9.05 6.30
CA ARG A 103 -4.63 8.31 7.53
C ARG A 103 -4.81 6.81 7.34
N ASP A 104 -5.97 6.39 6.86
CA ASP A 104 -6.27 4.97 6.63
C ASP A 104 -5.29 4.34 5.65
N LEU A 105 -5.01 5.04 4.54
CA LEU A 105 -4.07 4.55 3.54
C LEU A 105 -2.67 4.33 4.12
N LEU A 106 -2.15 5.32 4.84
CA LEU A 106 -0.82 5.22 5.46
C LEU A 106 -0.76 4.10 6.51
N LEU A 107 -1.81 3.93 7.32
CA LEU A 107 -1.89 2.83 8.29
C LEU A 107 -1.93 1.47 7.60
N ARG A 108 -2.71 1.32 6.50
CA ARG A 108 -2.73 0.09 5.70
C ARG A 108 -1.34 -0.21 5.12
N MET A 109 -0.62 0.81 4.60
CA MET A 109 0.73 0.65 4.07
C MET A 109 1.76 0.27 5.13
N ARG A 110 1.62 0.78 6.36
CA ARG A 110 2.47 0.41 7.50
C ARG A 110 2.20 -1.02 7.96
N ASP A 111 0.92 -1.38 8.06
CA ASP A 111 0.47 -2.65 8.60
C ASP A 111 0.48 -3.78 7.54
N GLY A 112 0.83 -3.48 6.28
CA GLY A 112 0.86 -4.46 5.19
C GLY A 112 -0.51 -5.00 4.78
N LYS A 113 -1.58 -4.21 4.98
CA LYS A 113 -2.96 -4.61 4.61
C LYS A 113 -3.19 -4.45 3.11
N VAL A 114 -2.53 -5.29 2.34
CA VAL A 114 -2.56 -5.34 0.88
C VAL A 114 -3.82 -6.00 0.33
N ILE A 115 -4.12 -5.77 -0.95
CA ILE A 115 -5.16 -6.49 -1.66
C ILE A 115 -4.71 -7.95 -1.81
N SER A 116 -5.46 -8.86 -1.20
CA SER A 116 -5.25 -10.30 -1.32
C SER A 116 -6.29 -10.90 -2.27
N ARG A 117 -5.83 -11.79 -3.13
CA ARG A 117 -6.65 -12.55 -4.10
C ARG A 117 -6.60 -14.02 -3.76
N ARG A 118 -7.52 -14.79 -4.33
CA ARG A 118 -7.64 -16.24 -4.08
C ARG A 118 -7.44 -16.99 -5.37
N PHE A 119 -6.65 -18.05 -5.29
CA PHE A 119 -6.52 -19.05 -6.36
C PHE A 119 -6.89 -20.41 -5.79
N THR A 120 -7.89 -21.07 -6.37
CA THR A 120 -8.35 -22.38 -5.91
C THR A 120 -7.88 -23.46 -6.87
N ILE A 121 -7.11 -24.42 -6.35
CA ILE A 121 -6.79 -25.65 -7.04
C ILE A 121 -7.97 -26.60 -6.84
N VAL A 122 -8.63 -26.95 -7.92
CA VAL A 122 -9.81 -27.81 -7.88
C VAL A 122 -9.38 -29.27 -7.85
N GLU A 123 -10.04 -30.07 -7.02
CA GLU A 123 -9.80 -31.50 -6.93
C GLU A 123 -9.99 -32.19 -8.32
N GLY A 124 -9.09 -33.12 -8.63
CA GLY A 124 -9.10 -33.82 -9.90
C GLY A 124 -8.45 -33.09 -11.07
N TRP A 125 -7.94 -31.88 -10.87
CA TRP A 125 -7.16 -31.23 -11.92
C TRP A 125 -5.83 -31.93 -12.18
N ASN A 126 -5.50 -32.10 -13.46
CA ASN A 126 -4.16 -32.50 -13.87
C ASN A 126 -3.23 -31.29 -13.95
N ILE A 127 -1.92 -31.52 -14.02
CA ILE A 127 -0.90 -30.45 -14.03
C ILE A 127 -1.12 -29.44 -15.17
N ARG A 128 -1.59 -29.84 -16.33
CA ARG A 128 -1.85 -28.94 -17.47
C ARG A 128 -3.02 -28.01 -17.19
N GLN A 129 -4.09 -28.50 -16.57
CA GLN A 129 -5.23 -27.69 -16.16
C GLN A 129 -4.84 -26.68 -15.08
N LEU A 130 -4.05 -27.13 -14.09
CA LEU A 130 -3.53 -26.27 -13.03
C LEU A 130 -2.69 -25.14 -13.61
N ARG A 131 -1.73 -25.42 -14.47
CA ARG A 131 -0.88 -24.42 -15.13
C ARG A 131 -1.68 -23.46 -16.02
N ALA A 132 -2.65 -23.96 -16.75
CA ALA A 132 -3.54 -23.13 -17.58
C ALA A 132 -4.42 -22.18 -16.73
N ALA A 133 -4.82 -22.58 -15.54
CA ALA A 133 -5.54 -21.74 -14.59
C ALA A 133 -4.63 -20.68 -13.96
N LEU A 134 -3.40 -21.06 -13.55
CA LEU A 134 -2.41 -20.12 -13.01
C LEU A 134 -2.03 -19.05 -14.03
N ALA A 135 -1.90 -19.39 -15.30
CA ALA A 135 -1.61 -18.43 -16.37
C ALA A 135 -2.68 -17.34 -16.52
N LYS A 136 -3.90 -17.58 -16.04
CA LYS A 136 -5.02 -16.62 -16.04
C LYS A 136 -5.17 -15.86 -14.72
N ALA A 137 -4.45 -16.26 -13.68
CA ALA A 137 -4.57 -15.69 -12.34
C ALA A 137 -3.77 -14.38 -12.24
N MET A 138 -4.35 -13.30 -12.75
CA MET A 138 -3.74 -11.97 -12.63
C MET A 138 -3.88 -11.44 -11.19
N PRO A 139 -2.89 -10.71 -10.64
CA PRO A 139 -1.63 -10.27 -11.25
C PRO A 139 -0.42 -11.14 -10.89
N LEU A 140 -0.53 -12.47 -10.85
CA LEU A 140 0.63 -13.35 -10.61
C LEU A 140 1.72 -13.14 -11.65
N GLU A 141 2.97 -13.12 -11.20
CA GLU A 141 4.13 -13.16 -12.08
C GLU A 141 4.27 -14.59 -12.67
N GLN A 142 4.41 -14.66 -14.00
CA GLN A 142 4.40 -15.94 -14.73
C GLN A 142 5.83 -16.48 -14.86
N GLU A 143 6.37 -17.07 -13.81
CA GLU A 143 7.72 -17.65 -13.79
C GLU A 143 7.81 -19.06 -14.35
N THR A 144 6.69 -19.79 -14.36
CA THR A 144 6.66 -21.19 -14.75
C THR A 144 6.20 -21.42 -16.18
N ALA A 145 5.70 -20.40 -16.87
CA ALA A 145 5.06 -20.52 -18.18
C ALA A 145 5.92 -21.24 -19.25
N ALA A 146 7.24 -20.96 -19.26
CA ALA A 146 8.21 -21.52 -20.22
C ALA A 146 8.88 -22.82 -19.75
N LEU A 147 8.60 -23.29 -18.52
CA LEU A 147 9.25 -24.46 -17.96
C LEU A 147 8.51 -25.76 -18.39
N ASP A 148 9.28 -26.79 -18.70
CA ASP A 148 8.73 -28.15 -18.75
C ASP A 148 8.51 -28.72 -17.33
N ASP A 149 7.88 -29.89 -17.23
CA ASP A 149 7.55 -30.47 -15.94
C ASP A 149 8.78 -30.81 -15.09
N ALA A 150 9.89 -31.25 -15.73
CA ALA A 150 11.13 -31.57 -15.03
C ALA A 150 11.81 -30.30 -14.50
N ALA A 151 11.86 -29.22 -15.30
CA ALA A 151 12.40 -27.94 -14.90
C ALA A 151 11.54 -27.27 -13.80
N LEU A 152 10.21 -27.36 -13.88
CA LEU A 152 9.28 -26.90 -12.85
C LEU A 152 9.59 -27.58 -11.51
N MET A 153 9.62 -28.92 -11.47
CA MET A 153 9.89 -29.67 -10.24
C MET A 153 11.29 -29.42 -9.69
N LYS A 154 12.28 -29.25 -10.57
CA LYS A 154 13.64 -28.85 -10.17
C LYS A 154 13.63 -27.46 -9.52
N LYS A 155 12.89 -26.49 -10.08
CA LYS A 155 12.79 -25.13 -9.56
C LYS A 155 12.06 -25.08 -8.21
N LEU A 156 11.08 -25.96 -8.00
CA LEU A 156 10.40 -26.16 -6.72
C LEU A 156 11.26 -26.86 -5.67
N GLY A 157 12.41 -27.42 -6.04
CA GLY A 157 13.29 -28.14 -5.13
C GLY A 157 13.11 -29.67 -5.10
N PHE A 158 12.30 -30.22 -6.01
CA PHE A 158 11.96 -31.65 -6.08
C PHE A 158 12.39 -32.31 -7.42
N PRO A 159 13.71 -32.27 -7.75
CA PRO A 159 14.19 -32.79 -9.03
C PRO A 159 13.88 -34.29 -9.17
N GLY A 160 13.45 -34.71 -10.37
CA GLY A 160 13.16 -36.09 -10.67
C GLY A 160 11.76 -36.56 -10.24
N GLN A 161 10.98 -35.75 -9.57
CA GLN A 161 9.56 -36.06 -9.29
C GLN A 161 8.68 -35.66 -10.46
N HIS A 162 7.60 -36.41 -10.68
CA HIS A 162 6.53 -36.04 -11.62
C HIS A 162 5.57 -35.08 -10.93
N PRO A 163 5.10 -33.96 -11.55
CA PRO A 163 4.26 -32.96 -10.91
C PRO A 163 2.81 -33.44 -10.70
N GLU A 164 2.36 -34.47 -11.37
CA GLU A 164 0.98 -34.96 -11.27
C GLU A 164 0.65 -35.45 -9.87
N GLY A 165 -0.47 -34.94 -9.29
CA GLY A 165 -0.94 -35.31 -7.97
C GLY A 165 -0.09 -34.74 -6.79
N ARG A 166 0.80 -33.80 -7.05
CA ARG A 166 1.70 -33.23 -6.01
C ARG A 166 1.22 -31.91 -5.39
N PHE A 167 0.19 -31.32 -5.93
CA PHE A 167 -0.33 -30.04 -5.47
C PHE A 167 -1.69 -30.25 -4.79
N LEU A 168 -1.81 -29.85 -3.54
CA LEU A 168 -3.04 -30.05 -2.78
C LEU A 168 -4.18 -29.19 -3.34
N PRO A 169 -5.40 -29.76 -3.48
CA PRO A 169 -6.58 -29.03 -3.90
C PRO A 169 -7.12 -28.18 -2.74
N GLU A 170 -6.64 -26.94 -2.68
CA GLU A 170 -7.02 -25.94 -1.68
C GLU A 170 -7.13 -24.55 -2.29
N THR A 171 -7.55 -23.56 -1.48
CA THR A 171 -7.58 -22.14 -1.84
C THR A 171 -6.35 -21.41 -1.28
N TYR A 172 -5.52 -20.93 -2.18
CA TYR A 172 -4.28 -20.20 -1.88
C TYR A 172 -4.47 -18.70 -2.02
N LEU A 173 -4.05 -17.95 -1.01
CA LEU A 173 -4.03 -16.48 -1.08
C LEU A 173 -2.76 -16.04 -1.80
N TYR A 174 -2.89 -15.02 -2.63
CA TYR A 174 -1.76 -14.38 -3.29
C TYR A 174 -1.98 -12.87 -3.42
N THR A 175 -0.88 -12.13 -3.55
CA THR A 175 -0.86 -10.68 -3.68
C THR A 175 -0.14 -10.29 -4.96
N ARG A 176 -0.19 -9.03 -5.34
CA ARG A 176 0.63 -8.52 -6.44
C ARG A 176 2.10 -8.61 -6.05
N GLY A 177 2.92 -9.20 -6.92
CA GLY A 177 4.33 -9.49 -6.70
C GLY A 177 4.62 -10.93 -6.26
N ASP A 178 3.56 -11.73 -5.98
CA ASP A 178 3.69 -13.19 -5.88
C ASP A 178 3.76 -13.78 -7.30
N SER A 179 4.51 -14.89 -7.45
CA SER A 179 4.60 -15.64 -8.69
C SER A 179 3.69 -16.89 -8.67
N ASP A 180 3.44 -17.42 -9.84
CA ASP A 180 2.80 -18.74 -10.00
C ASP A 180 3.64 -19.86 -9.34
N LEU A 181 4.97 -19.70 -9.32
CA LEU A 181 5.88 -20.59 -8.60
C LEU A 181 5.67 -20.54 -7.08
N ASP A 182 5.44 -19.35 -6.49
CA ASP A 182 5.17 -19.23 -5.05
C ASP A 182 3.86 -19.93 -4.66
N VAL A 183 2.84 -19.84 -5.50
CA VAL A 183 1.57 -20.54 -5.27
C VAL A 183 1.79 -22.06 -5.33
N LEU A 184 2.52 -22.54 -6.34
CA LEU A 184 2.84 -23.96 -6.50
C LEU A 184 3.72 -24.48 -5.35
N ALA A 185 4.69 -23.70 -4.89
CA ALA A 185 5.54 -24.05 -3.74
C ALA A 185 4.70 -24.26 -2.47
N ARG A 186 3.73 -23.36 -2.21
CA ARG A 186 2.81 -23.48 -1.06
C ARG A 186 1.89 -24.70 -1.21
N ALA A 187 1.40 -24.96 -2.42
CA ALA A 187 0.53 -26.09 -2.68
C ALA A 187 1.24 -27.44 -2.55
N HIS A 188 2.55 -27.50 -2.85
CA HIS A 188 3.36 -28.70 -2.71
C HIS A 188 3.82 -28.94 -1.26
N ALA A 189 3.99 -27.88 -0.45
CA ALA A 189 4.49 -27.96 0.92
C ALA A 189 3.39 -28.24 1.96
N ALA A 190 2.12 -28.19 1.56
CA ALA A 190 0.97 -28.40 2.44
C ALA A 190 0.67 -29.87 2.77
#